data_4bd8157dcddff14d10169e59aade0c1b
#
_entry.id   4bd8157dcddff14d10169e59aade0c1b
#
_cell.length_a   1.000
_cell.length_b   1.000
_cell.length_c   1.000
_cell.angle_alpha   90.00
_cell.angle_beta   90.00
_cell.angle_gamma   90.00
#
_symmetry.space_group_name_H-M   'P 1'
#
loop_
_entity.id
_entity.type
_entity.pdbx_description
1 polymer ?
#
loop_
_entity_poly.entity_id
_entity_poly.type
_entity_poly.pdbx_seq_one_letter_code
_entity_poly.pdbx_strand_id
1 'polypeptide(L)'
;MSEKRVYTFGNGQAEGNAQMRERLGGKGANLAEMNLIGIPVPPGFTIATDVCNEYYEVGQEKIVEILQAEVNAAVAHVENLMNSKFGSTENPLLVSVRSGARASMPGMMDTILNLGLNDEVAEGMVRKTGNPHFVYDSYRRFVQMYGDVVLGMKPVNKEDIDPFEAIIDEVKAIRGIELDKDLSVDELKDLVARFKKAIKEPVSYTHLRAHE
;
A
#
# COMPACT_ATOMS: atom_id res chain seq x y z
N MET A 1 11.76 -2.80 -30.20
CA MET A 1 12.13 -2.92 -28.77
C MET A 1 10.93 -2.43 -27.98
N SER A 2 10.40 -3.21 -27.04
CA SER A 2 9.33 -2.73 -26.18
C SER A 2 9.84 -1.55 -25.35
N GLU A 3 9.04 -0.51 -25.28
CA GLU A 3 9.39 0.68 -24.51
C GLU A 3 9.47 0.33 -23.02
N LYS A 4 10.50 0.81 -22.31
CA LYS A 4 10.71 0.53 -20.89
C LYS A 4 9.56 1.10 -20.05
N ARG A 5 8.99 0.30 -19.14
CA ARG A 5 7.84 0.67 -18.32
C ARG A 5 8.16 0.90 -16.84
N VAL A 6 9.26 0.34 -16.34
CA VAL A 6 9.63 0.42 -14.92
C VAL A 6 11.01 1.07 -14.78
N TYR A 7 11.08 2.10 -13.94
CA TYR A 7 12.26 2.96 -13.74
C TYR A 7 12.68 2.90 -12.28
N THR A 8 13.87 2.34 -12.03
CA THR A 8 14.42 2.22 -10.68
C THR A 8 15.17 3.46 -10.22
N PHE A 9 15.25 3.65 -8.90
CA PHE A 9 16.08 4.65 -8.24
C PHE A 9 16.54 4.15 -6.87
N GLY A 10 17.70 4.60 -6.43
CA GLY A 10 18.28 4.24 -5.13
C GLY A 10 19.80 4.37 -5.14
N ASN A 11 20.39 4.55 -3.97
CA ASN A 11 21.83 4.61 -3.76
C ASN A 11 22.57 5.61 -4.70
N GLY A 12 22.01 6.81 -4.88
CA GLY A 12 22.60 7.85 -5.72
C GLY A 12 22.44 7.63 -7.22
N GLN A 13 21.69 6.62 -7.66
CA GLN A 13 21.44 6.30 -9.07
C GLN A 13 19.94 6.31 -9.37
N ALA A 14 19.57 6.76 -10.56
CA ALA A 14 18.19 6.69 -11.04
C ALA A 14 18.14 6.54 -12.55
N GLU A 15 17.17 5.80 -13.05
CA GLU A 15 16.93 5.64 -14.48
C GLU A 15 16.06 6.75 -15.07
N GLY A 16 15.56 7.65 -14.22
CA GLY A 16 14.79 8.85 -14.59
C GLY A 16 15.40 10.11 -13.98
N ASN A 17 14.80 11.26 -14.29
CA ASN A 17 15.21 12.57 -13.79
C ASN A 17 14.02 13.55 -13.78
N ALA A 18 14.24 14.81 -13.35
CA ALA A 18 13.21 15.84 -13.23
C ALA A 18 12.51 16.21 -14.56
N GLN A 19 13.16 16.02 -15.70
CA GLN A 19 12.59 16.33 -17.02
C GLN A 19 11.57 15.30 -17.47
N MET A 20 11.58 14.10 -16.90
CA MET A 20 10.70 12.99 -17.30
C MET A 20 9.32 13.01 -16.60
N ARG A 21 8.79 14.19 -16.26
CA ARG A 21 7.52 14.32 -15.53
C ARG A 21 6.32 13.74 -16.28
N GLU A 22 6.29 13.83 -17.59
CA GLU A 22 5.22 13.25 -18.39
C GLU A 22 5.18 11.73 -18.26
N ARG A 23 6.36 11.12 -18.21
CA ARG A 23 6.51 9.66 -18.16
C ARG A 23 6.48 9.09 -16.75
N LEU A 24 7.10 9.75 -15.76
CA LEU A 24 7.22 9.26 -14.41
C LEU A 24 6.20 9.88 -13.43
N GLY A 25 5.42 10.83 -13.91
CA GLY A 25 4.61 11.65 -13.03
C GLY A 25 5.45 12.59 -12.17
N GLY A 26 4.83 13.55 -11.50
CA GLY A 26 5.54 14.51 -10.65
C GLY A 26 6.31 13.87 -9.50
N LYS A 27 5.71 12.87 -8.83
CA LYS A 27 6.34 12.17 -7.70
C LYS A 27 7.54 11.32 -8.14
N GLY A 28 7.38 10.52 -9.20
CA GLY A 28 8.44 9.66 -9.71
C GLY A 28 9.64 10.43 -10.22
N ALA A 29 9.42 11.48 -11.03
CA ALA A 29 10.47 12.33 -11.54
C ALA A 29 11.24 13.05 -10.41
N ASN A 30 10.52 13.57 -9.40
CA ASN A 30 11.17 14.25 -8.28
C ASN A 30 11.96 13.26 -7.39
N LEU A 31 11.46 12.06 -7.12
CA LEU A 31 12.20 11.04 -6.35
C LEU A 31 13.49 10.62 -7.08
N ALA A 32 13.43 10.44 -8.40
CA ALA A 32 14.60 10.16 -9.21
C ALA A 32 15.64 11.29 -9.11
N GLU A 33 15.20 12.53 -9.29
CA GLU A 33 16.08 13.71 -9.20
C GLU A 33 16.69 13.87 -7.81
N MET A 34 15.88 13.78 -6.76
CA MET A 34 16.37 13.85 -5.37
C MET A 34 17.48 12.83 -5.10
N ASN A 35 17.33 11.63 -5.64
CA ASN A 35 18.33 10.58 -5.49
C ASN A 35 19.62 10.92 -6.26
N LEU A 36 19.52 11.47 -7.50
CA LEU A 36 20.67 11.86 -8.31
C LEU A 36 21.48 13.01 -7.70
N ILE A 37 20.82 13.96 -7.03
CA ILE A 37 21.50 15.08 -6.36
C ILE A 37 21.96 14.73 -4.94
N GLY A 38 21.85 13.46 -4.52
CA GLY A 38 22.39 12.97 -3.26
C GLY A 38 21.50 13.20 -2.03
N ILE A 39 20.22 13.56 -2.21
CA ILE A 39 19.27 13.59 -1.10
C ILE A 39 18.94 12.15 -0.71
N PRO A 40 19.02 11.77 0.58
CA PRO A 40 18.73 10.42 1.02
C PRO A 40 17.24 10.11 0.86
N VAL A 41 16.89 9.38 -0.20
CA VAL A 41 15.56 8.83 -0.43
C VAL A 41 15.62 7.30 -0.38
N PRO A 42 14.61 6.63 0.19
CA PRO A 42 14.53 5.19 0.13
C PRO A 42 14.54 4.71 -1.32
N PRO A 43 15.23 3.59 -1.63
CA PRO A 43 15.22 3.03 -2.98
C PRO A 43 13.80 2.58 -3.36
N GLY A 44 13.53 2.61 -4.66
CA GLY A 44 12.23 2.25 -5.19
C GLY A 44 12.23 2.21 -6.72
N PHE A 45 11.03 2.16 -7.27
CA PHE A 45 10.82 2.25 -8.71
C PHE A 45 9.51 2.97 -9.04
N THR A 46 9.42 3.47 -10.26
CA THR A 46 8.23 4.12 -10.80
C THR A 46 7.75 3.35 -12.02
N ILE A 47 6.47 2.99 -12.04
CA ILE A 47 5.81 2.50 -13.25
C ILE A 47 5.39 3.73 -14.07
N ALA A 48 5.71 3.74 -15.35
CA ALA A 48 5.47 4.86 -16.24
C ALA A 48 3.98 5.20 -16.38
N THR A 49 3.66 6.46 -16.57
CA THR A 49 2.27 6.96 -16.62
C THR A 49 1.45 6.43 -17.80
N ASP A 50 2.10 6.11 -18.92
CA ASP A 50 1.47 5.53 -20.11
C ASP A 50 0.96 4.10 -19.87
N VAL A 51 1.52 3.37 -18.90
CA VAL A 51 0.99 2.08 -18.46
C VAL A 51 -0.46 2.17 -17.96
N CYS A 52 -0.86 3.34 -17.43
CA CYS A 52 -2.26 3.58 -17.09
C CYS A 52 -3.19 3.52 -18.30
N ASN A 53 -2.77 4.06 -19.44
CA ASN A 53 -3.54 3.96 -20.68
C ASN A 53 -3.56 2.52 -21.18
N GLU A 54 -2.41 1.85 -21.19
CA GLU A 54 -2.33 0.42 -21.54
C GLU A 54 -3.26 -0.44 -20.67
N TYR A 55 -3.36 -0.14 -19.37
CA TYR A 55 -4.29 -0.84 -18.46
C TYR A 55 -5.75 -0.75 -18.93
N TYR A 56 -6.20 0.45 -19.35
CA TYR A 56 -7.57 0.62 -19.85
C TYR A 56 -7.80 -0.04 -21.22
N GLU A 57 -6.75 -0.23 -22.02
CA GLU A 57 -6.84 -0.88 -23.32
C GLU A 57 -6.84 -2.41 -23.21
N VAL A 58 -5.97 -2.97 -22.37
CA VAL A 58 -5.74 -4.43 -22.33
C VAL A 58 -6.36 -5.13 -21.11
N GLY A 59 -6.76 -4.37 -20.09
CA GLY A 59 -7.33 -4.88 -18.85
C GLY A 59 -6.30 -5.35 -17.81
N GLN A 60 -6.79 -5.62 -16.62
CA GLN A 60 -5.97 -5.90 -15.44
C GLN A 60 -5.07 -7.13 -15.60
N GLU A 61 -5.61 -8.25 -16.06
CA GLU A 61 -4.86 -9.51 -16.17
C GLU A 61 -3.69 -9.36 -17.14
N LYS A 62 -3.95 -8.75 -18.29
CA LYS A 62 -2.95 -8.61 -19.35
C LYS A 62 -1.85 -7.62 -18.99
N ILE A 63 -2.17 -6.50 -18.32
CA ILE A 63 -1.16 -5.55 -17.93
C ILE A 63 -0.24 -6.11 -16.84
N VAL A 64 -0.76 -6.92 -15.92
CA VAL A 64 0.06 -7.62 -14.92
C VAL A 64 1.06 -8.56 -15.60
N GLU A 65 0.61 -9.35 -16.59
CA GLU A 65 1.47 -10.23 -17.37
C GLU A 65 2.59 -9.44 -18.08
N ILE A 66 2.25 -8.32 -18.71
CA ILE A 66 3.19 -7.46 -19.43
C ILE A 66 4.27 -6.88 -18.48
N LEU A 67 3.87 -6.46 -17.28
CA LEU A 67 4.75 -5.80 -16.31
C LEU A 67 5.56 -6.79 -15.45
N GLN A 68 5.14 -8.03 -15.36
CA GLN A 68 5.65 -9.02 -14.39
C GLN A 68 7.20 -9.08 -14.34
N ALA A 69 7.83 -9.17 -15.51
CA ALA A 69 9.28 -9.31 -15.57
C ALA A 69 10.01 -8.05 -15.09
N GLU A 70 9.56 -6.86 -15.53
CA GLU A 70 10.17 -5.58 -15.16
C GLU A 70 9.93 -5.27 -13.67
N VAL A 71 8.73 -5.52 -13.16
CA VAL A 71 8.40 -5.33 -11.74
C VAL A 71 9.19 -6.28 -10.86
N ASN A 72 9.30 -7.56 -11.21
CA ASN A 72 10.10 -8.51 -10.44
C ASN A 72 11.57 -8.11 -10.39
N ALA A 73 12.14 -7.64 -11.51
CA ALA A 73 13.51 -7.15 -11.54
C ALA A 73 13.70 -5.90 -10.67
N ALA A 74 12.73 -4.98 -10.68
CA ALA A 74 12.75 -3.77 -9.86
C ALA A 74 12.62 -4.08 -8.36
N VAL A 75 11.74 -5.01 -7.99
CA VAL A 75 11.62 -5.49 -6.60
C VAL A 75 12.94 -6.12 -6.14
N ALA A 76 13.54 -7.00 -6.93
CA ALA A 76 14.84 -7.62 -6.61
C ALA A 76 15.96 -6.56 -6.46
N HIS A 77 15.93 -5.49 -7.26
CA HIS A 77 16.86 -4.37 -7.12
C HIS A 77 16.69 -3.66 -5.76
N VAL A 78 15.45 -3.35 -5.37
CA VAL A 78 15.16 -2.73 -4.08
C VAL A 78 15.54 -3.66 -2.92
N GLU A 79 15.22 -4.95 -3.01
CA GLU A 79 15.62 -5.96 -2.01
C GLU A 79 17.13 -5.97 -1.76
N ASN A 80 17.93 -5.95 -2.83
CA ASN A 80 19.37 -5.92 -2.75
C ASN A 80 19.89 -4.63 -2.09
N LEU A 81 19.34 -3.46 -2.46
CA LEU A 81 19.75 -2.19 -1.87
C LEU A 81 19.37 -2.07 -0.40
N MET A 82 18.22 -2.63 0.00
CA MET A 82 17.70 -2.60 1.37
C MET A 82 18.21 -3.76 2.22
N ASN A 83 18.93 -4.72 1.62
CA ASN A 83 19.33 -5.97 2.28
C ASN A 83 18.15 -6.63 3.02
N SER A 84 16.99 -6.66 2.38
CA SER A 84 15.74 -7.19 2.93
C SER A 84 14.94 -7.86 1.81
N LYS A 85 13.94 -8.68 2.13
CA LYS A 85 13.23 -9.45 1.12
C LYS A 85 11.73 -9.33 1.26
N PHE A 86 11.03 -9.07 0.15
CA PHE A 86 9.59 -8.99 0.12
C PHE A 86 8.96 -10.35 0.50
N GLY A 87 8.07 -10.34 1.50
CA GLY A 87 7.45 -11.55 2.02
C GLY A 87 8.33 -12.39 2.98
N SER A 88 9.55 -11.97 3.29
CA SER A 88 10.39 -12.67 4.28
C SER A 88 9.85 -12.51 5.69
N THR A 89 9.89 -13.58 6.46
CA THR A 89 9.54 -13.58 7.88
C THR A 89 10.69 -13.20 8.81
N GLU A 90 11.93 -13.19 8.29
CA GLU A 90 13.14 -12.87 9.07
C GLU A 90 13.55 -11.41 8.88
N ASN A 91 13.63 -10.97 7.64
CA ASN A 91 14.00 -9.60 7.29
C ASN A 91 13.07 -9.04 6.19
N PRO A 92 11.82 -8.73 6.51
CA PRO A 92 10.83 -8.32 5.54
C PRO A 92 11.13 -6.94 4.93
N LEU A 93 10.99 -6.85 3.61
CA LEU A 93 10.87 -5.60 2.90
C LEU A 93 9.41 -5.17 2.90
N LEU A 94 9.11 -4.02 3.50
CA LEU A 94 7.81 -3.36 3.37
C LEU A 94 7.94 -2.14 2.48
N VAL A 95 7.00 -1.97 1.58
CA VAL A 95 7.02 -0.85 0.63
C VAL A 95 5.78 0.02 0.75
N SER A 96 5.92 1.27 0.33
CA SER A 96 4.83 2.22 0.20
C SER A 96 4.49 2.39 -1.28
N VAL A 97 3.26 2.10 -1.67
CA VAL A 97 2.77 2.30 -3.03
C VAL A 97 2.00 3.63 -3.09
N ARG A 98 2.34 4.46 -4.04
CA ARG A 98 1.73 5.78 -4.22
C ARG A 98 1.25 5.95 -5.64
N SER A 99 0.02 6.39 -5.80
CA SER A 99 -0.45 6.80 -7.12
C SER A 99 0.30 8.03 -7.61
N GLY A 100 0.60 8.05 -8.92
CA GLY A 100 1.24 9.15 -9.62
C GLY A 100 0.32 9.73 -10.67
N ALA A 101 0.46 11.03 -10.95
CA ALA A 101 -0.20 11.69 -12.07
C ALA A 101 0.73 12.73 -12.68
N ARG A 102 0.50 13.08 -13.96
CA ARG A 102 1.23 14.14 -14.64
C ARG A 102 1.06 15.49 -13.94
N ALA A 103 -0.16 15.78 -13.50
CA ALA A 103 -0.50 16.94 -12.68
C ALA A 103 -0.64 16.55 -11.21
N SER A 104 -0.06 17.34 -10.30
CA SER A 104 -0.24 17.13 -8.87
C SER A 104 -1.65 17.57 -8.46
N MET A 105 -2.40 16.65 -7.87
CA MET A 105 -3.71 16.93 -7.28
C MET A 105 -3.66 16.61 -5.77
N PRO A 106 -3.38 17.61 -4.93
CA PRO A 106 -3.35 17.42 -3.48
C PRO A 106 -4.67 16.85 -2.95
N GLY A 107 -4.59 15.82 -2.09
CA GLY A 107 -5.76 15.18 -1.48
C GLY A 107 -6.50 14.16 -2.36
N MET A 108 -6.14 14.01 -3.64
CA MET A 108 -6.78 13.06 -4.57
C MET A 108 -5.89 11.86 -4.92
N MET A 109 -4.75 11.72 -4.28
CA MET A 109 -3.77 10.68 -4.60
C MET A 109 -3.62 9.73 -3.43
N ASP A 110 -4.01 8.51 -3.66
CA ASP A 110 -3.98 7.46 -2.65
C ASP A 110 -2.55 6.96 -2.38
N THR A 111 -2.35 6.48 -1.16
CA THR A 111 -1.12 5.85 -0.71
C THR A 111 -1.48 4.60 0.06
N ILE A 112 -0.78 3.50 -0.22
CA ILE A 112 -0.85 2.27 0.56
C ILE A 112 0.47 2.09 1.26
N LEU A 113 0.46 2.02 2.58
CA LEU A 113 1.64 1.81 3.41
C LEU A 113 1.77 0.34 3.79
N ASN A 114 3.01 -0.09 4.05
CA ASN A 114 3.32 -1.40 4.59
C ASN A 114 2.88 -2.58 3.70
N LEU A 115 2.83 -2.38 2.38
CA LEU A 115 2.62 -3.49 1.44
C LEU A 115 3.75 -4.51 1.60
N GLY A 116 3.38 -5.77 1.78
CA GLY A 116 4.26 -6.88 2.14
C GLY A 116 3.90 -7.50 3.49
N LEU A 117 3.06 -6.84 4.32
CA LEU A 117 2.54 -7.44 5.53
C LEU A 117 1.53 -8.54 5.21
N ASN A 118 1.69 -9.66 5.88
CA ASN A 118 0.75 -10.76 6.01
C ASN A 118 0.91 -11.39 7.40
N ASP A 119 0.17 -12.45 7.70
CA ASP A 119 0.19 -13.04 9.04
C ASP A 119 1.59 -13.53 9.45
N GLU A 120 2.30 -14.20 8.54
CA GLU A 120 3.62 -14.76 8.81
C GLU A 120 4.69 -13.65 8.94
N VAL A 121 4.62 -12.64 8.08
CA VAL A 121 5.51 -11.47 8.13
C VAL A 121 5.28 -10.66 9.40
N ALA A 122 4.02 -10.48 9.82
CA ALA A 122 3.68 -9.79 11.07
C ALA A 122 4.29 -10.51 12.28
N GLU A 123 4.14 -11.82 12.38
CA GLU A 123 4.78 -12.62 13.43
C GLU A 123 6.32 -12.52 13.39
N GLY A 124 6.90 -12.53 12.20
CA GLY A 124 8.35 -12.30 12.01
C GLY A 124 8.79 -10.94 12.52
N MET A 125 8.04 -9.90 12.20
CA MET A 125 8.30 -8.54 12.66
C MET A 125 8.14 -8.41 14.18
N VAL A 126 7.15 -9.08 14.79
CA VAL A 126 7.02 -9.12 16.25
C VAL A 126 8.28 -9.69 16.89
N ARG A 127 8.78 -10.83 16.38
CA ARG A 127 10.05 -11.41 16.88
C ARG A 127 11.24 -10.46 16.73
N LYS A 128 11.31 -9.74 15.61
CA LYS A 128 12.41 -8.81 15.31
C LYS A 128 12.37 -7.53 16.13
N THR A 129 11.19 -6.95 16.31
CA THR A 129 11.03 -5.62 16.95
C THR A 129 10.76 -5.71 18.45
N GLY A 130 10.27 -6.84 18.95
CA GLY A 130 9.77 -6.97 20.31
C GLY A 130 8.53 -6.10 20.61
N ASN A 131 7.90 -5.52 19.58
CA ASN A 131 6.77 -4.61 19.76
C ASN A 131 5.54 -5.09 18.96
N PRO A 132 4.77 -6.04 19.53
CA PRO A 132 3.59 -6.57 18.85
C PRO A 132 2.50 -5.53 18.61
N HIS A 133 2.35 -4.54 19.51
CA HIS A 133 1.36 -3.47 19.34
C HIS A 133 1.62 -2.65 18.06
N PHE A 134 2.85 -2.19 17.87
CA PHE A 134 3.26 -1.47 16.66
C PHE A 134 3.02 -2.29 15.38
N VAL A 135 3.38 -3.57 15.41
CA VAL A 135 3.26 -4.45 14.24
C VAL A 135 1.79 -4.67 13.87
N TYR A 136 0.93 -4.99 14.86
CA TYR A 136 -0.47 -5.27 14.58
C TYR A 136 -1.30 -4.01 14.28
N ASP A 137 -0.98 -2.85 14.86
CA ASP A 137 -1.57 -1.57 14.44
C ASP A 137 -1.18 -1.21 13.00
N SER A 138 0.09 -1.42 12.63
CA SER A 138 0.54 -1.24 11.25
C SER A 138 -0.16 -2.20 10.28
N TYR A 139 -0.39 -3.45 10.69
CA TYR A 139 -1.06 -4.45 9.88
C TYR A 139 -2.55 -4.13 9.71
N ARG A 140 -3.23 -3.75 10.80
CA ARG A 140 -4.62 -3.30 10.75
C ARG A 140 -4.79 -2.15 9.74
N ARG A 141 -3.95 -1.10 9.84
CA ARG A 141 -3.97 0.04 8.92
C ARG A 141 -3.68 -0.35 7.47
N PHE A 142 -2.78 -1.30 7.25
CA PHE A 142 -2.50 -1.79 5.91
C PHE A 142 -3.74 -2.48 5.31
N VAL A 143 -4.40 -3.37 6.06
CA VAL A 143 -5.59 -4.09 5.57
C VAL A 143 -6.73 -3.11 5.28
N GLN A 144 -6.95 -2.10 6.16
CA GLN A 144 -7.93 -1.03 5.93
C GLN A 144 -7.61 -0.25 4.65
N MET A 145 -6.39 0.30 4.51
CA MET A 145 -5.99 1.03 3.30
C MET A 145 -6.11 0.18 2.03
N TYR A 146 -5.82 -1.11 2.10
CA TYR A 146 -5.98 -2.02 0.96
C TYR A 146 -7.46 -2.17 0.58
N GLY A 147 -8.34 -2.36 1.55
CA GLY A 147 -9.79 -2.41 1.34
C GLY A 147 -10.33 -1.12 0.73
N ASP A 148 -9.96 0.02 1.30
CA ASP A 148 -10.44 1.33 0.86
C ASP A 148 -9.96 1.72 -0.54
N VAL A 149 -8.66 1.54 -0.80
CA VAL A 149 -8.00 2.07 -1.99
C VAL A 149 -8.01 1.08 -3.15
N VAL A 150 -7.67 -0.20 -2.89
CA VAL A 150 -7.54 -1.21 -3.97
C VAL A 150 -8.90 -1.82 -4.30
N LEU A 151 -9.69 -2.11 -3.27
CA LEU A 151 -10.99 -2.79 -3.45
C LEU A 151 -12.16 -1.82 -3.52
N GLY A 152 -11.93 -0.52 -3.32
CA GLY A 152 -12.96 0.52 -3.42
C GLY A 152 -14.05 0.43 -2.36
N MET A 153 -13.72 -0.10 -1.17
CA MET A 153 -14.68 -0.28 -0.07
C MET A 153 -14.97 1.02 0.70
N LYS A 154 -14.23 2.08 0.39
CA LYS A 154 -14.44 3.40 0.99
C LYS A 154 -15.83 3.94 0.65
N PRO A 155 -16.56 4.51 1.61
CA PRO A 155 -17.86 5.11 1.37
C PRO A 155 -17.84 6.16 0.26
N VAL A 156 -18.82 6.11 -0.62
CA VAL A 156 -18.96 7.08 -1.73
C VAL A 156 -19.65 8.36 -1.22
N ASN A 157 -20.63 8.22 -0.34
CA ASN A 157 -21.37 9.32 0.25
C ASN A 157 -20.95 9.55 1.71
N LYS A 158 -21.04 10.80 2.16
CA LYS A 158 -20.74 11.17 3.57
C LYS A 158 -21.67 10.50 4.60
N GLU A 159 -22.84 10.05 4.17
CA GLU A 159 -23.83 9.40 5.00
C GLU A 159 -23.62 7.89 5.13
N ASP A 160 -22.78 7.32 4.27
CA ASP A 160 -22.47 5.89 4.31
C ASP A 160 -21.47 5.61 5.43
N ILE A 161 -21.64 4.49 6.10
CA ILE A 161 -20.74 4.06 7.17
C ILE A 161 -19.54 3.35 6.53
N ASP A 162 -18.34 3.76 6.91
CA ASP A 162 -17.13 3.04 6.58
C ASP A 162 -17.14 1.69 7.30
N PRO A 163 -17.07 0.55 6.59
CA PRO A 163 -17.17 -0.77 7.21
C PRO A 163 -16.03 -1.06 8.18
N PHE A 164 -14.86 -0.51 7.97
CA PHE A 164 -13.71 -0.70 8.84
C PHE A 164 -13.83 0.17 10.10
N GLU A 165 -14.25 1.42 9.95
CA GLU A 165 -14.50 2.30 11.10
C GLU A 165 -15.62 1.76 11.98
N ALA A 166 -16.70 1.22 11.39
CA ALA A 166 -17.78 0.58 12.15
C ALA A 166 -17.26 -0.60 13.01
N ILE A 167 -16.36 -1.41 12.47
CA ILE A 167 -15.75 -2.53 13.22
C ILE A 167 -14.86 -2.01 14.36
N ILE A 168 -14.09 -0.94 14.11
CA ILE A 168 -13.25 -0.30 15.14
C ILE A 168 -14.11 0.25 16.27
N ASP A 169 -15.17 0.98 15.92
CA ASP A 169 -16.07 1.60 16.89
C ASP A 169 -16.80 0.57 17.75
N GLU A 170 -17.19 -0.56 17.17
CA GLU A 170 -17.76 -1.69 17.93
C GLU A 170 -16.78 -2.22 18.99
N VAL A 171 -15.52 -2.46 18.61
CA VAL A 171 -14.50 -2.95 19.55
C VAL A 171 -14.25 -1.92 20.65
N LYS A 172 -14.15 -0.65 20.29
CA LYS A 172 -13.99 0.45 21.26
C LYS A 172 -15.17 0.55 22.23
N ALA A 173 -16.40 0.45 21.73
CA ALA A 173 -17.60 0.53 22.55
C ALA A 173 -17.68 -0.61 23.58
N ILE A 174 -17.34 -1.83 23.19
CA ILE A 174 -17.29 -2.99 24.09
C ILE A 174 -16.30 -2.77 25.24
N ARG A 175 -15.17 -2.13 24.96
CA ARG A 175 -14.12 -1.88 25.94
C ARG A 175 -14.27 -0.57 26.71
N GLY A 176 -15.11 0.36 26.25
CA GLY A 176 -15.22 1.69 26.83
C GLY A 176 -13.99 2.56 26.62
N ILE A 177 -13.30 2.39 25.48
CA ILE A 177 -12.13 3.19 25.09
C ILE A 177 -12.47 4.13 23.93
N GLU A 178 -11.77 5.25 23.84
CA GLU A 178 -12.04 6.28 22.82
C GLU A 178 -10.98 6.30 21.71
N LEU A 179 -9.72 6.02 22.04
CA LEU A 179 -8.60 6.20 21.13
C LEU A 179 -8.05 4.87 20.64
N ASP A 180 -7.71 4.78 19.34
CA ASP A 180 -7.11 3.59 18.72
C ASP A 180 -5.80 3.14 19.42
N LYS A 181 -5.03 4.08 19.96
CA LYS A 181 -3.78 3.78 20.67
C LYS A 181 -3.99 2.97 21.96
N ASP A 182 -5.22 2.94 22.49
CA ASP A 182 -5.56 2.25 23.71
C ASP A 182 -6.07 0.81 23.46
N LEU A 183 -6.16 0.41 22.18
CA LEU A 183 -6.43 -0.95 21.76
C LEU A 183 -5.29 -1.88 22.20
N SER A 184 -5.63 -3.01 22.77
CA SER A 184 -4.67 -4.06 23.11
C SER A 184 -4.18 -4.82 21.87
N VAL A 185 -3.09 -5.58 22.02
CA VAL A 185 -2.55 -6.43 20.95
C VAL A 185 -3.58 -7.45 20.46
N ASP A 186 -4.36 -8.03 21.37
CA ASP A 186 -5.36 -9.05 21.02
C ASP A 186 -6.53 -8.43 20.26
N GLU A 187 -6.94 -7.21 20.61
CA GLU A 187 -7.95 -6.45 19.85
C GLU A 187 -7.45 -6.04 18.48
N LEU A 188 -6.20 -5.62 18.34
CA LEU A 188 -5.60 -5.33 17.04
C LEU A 188 -5.53 -6.59 16.15
N LYS A 189 -5.24 -7.75 16.71
CA LYS A 189 -5.30 -9.04 15.99
C LYS A 189 -6.72 -9.38 15.54
N ASP A 190 -7.71 -9.18 16.43
CA ASP A 190 -9.12 -9.39 16.12
C ASP A 190 -9.58 -8.44 15.00
N LEU A 191 -9.21 -7.16 15.06
CA LEU A 191 -9.51 -6.19 14.01
C LEU A 191 -8.94 -6.62 12.66
N VAL A 192 -7.69 -7.08 12.59
CA VAL A 192 -7.08 -7.61 11.35
C VAL A 192 -7.91 -8.78 10.80
N ALA A 193 -8.31 -9.70 11.66
CA ALA A 193 -9.12 -10.86 11.25
C ALA A 193 -10.50 -10.44 10.74
N ARG A 194 -11.18 -9.52 11.44
CA ARG A 194 -12.51 -8.99 11.07
C ARG A 194 -12.44 -8.18 9.78
N PHE A 195 -11.40 -7.36 9.57
CA PHE A 195 -11.19 -6.62 8.33
C PHE A 195 -10.99 -7.55 7.14
N LYS A 196 -10.18 -8.59 7.29
CA LYS A 196 -9.99 -9.60 6.25
C LYS A 196 -11.30 -10.34 5.92
N LYS A 197 -12.14 -10.58 6.93
CA LYS A 197 -13.46 -11.18 6.73
C LYS A 197 -14.36 -10.22 5.96
N ALA A 198 -14.42 -8.94 6.34
CA ALA A 198 -15.20 -7.91 5.65
C ALA A 198 -14.78 -7.75 4.18
N ILE A 199 -13.49 -7.86 3.87
CA ILE A 199 -12.98 -7.84 2.49
C ILE A 199 -13.44 -9.07 1.69
N LYS A 200 -13.49 -10.26 2.31
CA LYS A 200 -13.91 -11.49 1.62
C LYS A 200 -15.42 -11.58 1.43
N GLU A 201 -16.18 -10.96 2.32
CA GLU A 201 -17.64 -11.00 2.35
C GLU A 201 -18.24 -9.59 2.26
N PRO A 202 -18.00 -8.82 1.18
CA PRO A 202 -18.41 -7.41 1.10
C PRO A 202 -19.93 -7.21 1.12
N VAL A 203 -20.73 -8.24 0.93
CA VAL A 203 -22.20 -8.17 0.83
C VAL A 203 -22.88 -7.95 2.19
N SER A 204 -22.19 -8.20 3.29
CA SER A 204 -22.79 -8.19 4.64
C SER A 204 -23.11 -6.78 5.19
N TYR A 205 -22.39 -5.76 4.74
CA TYR A 205 -22.52 -4.40 5.30
C TYR A 205 -23.55 -3.51 4.61
N THR A 206 -23.91 -3.78 3.36
CA THR A 206 -24.95 -3.04 2.62
C THR A 206 -26.37 -3.39 3.06
N HIS A 207 -26.59 -4.54 3.72
CA HIS A 207 -27.90 -4.99 4.15
C HIS A 207 -28.33 -4.54 5.55
N LEU A 208 -27.45 -3.97 6.35
CA LEU A 208 -27.79 -3.48 7.69
C LEU A 208 -28.66 -2.20 7.68
N ARG A 209 -28.82 -1.54 6.52
CA ARG A 209 -29.68 -0.34 6.35
C ARG A 209 -31.10 -0.60 5.83
N ALA A 210 -31.47 -1.84 5.56
CA ALA A 210 -32.79 -2.15 5.00
C ALA A 210 -33.86 -2.44 6.07
N HIS A 211 -33.55 -2.31 7.36
CA HIS A 211 -34.44 -2.67 8.46
C HIS A 211 -34.55 -1.65 9.60
N GLU A 212 -34.30 -0.34 9.33
CA GLU A 212 -34.75 0.72 10.23
C GLU A 212 -35.76 1.67 9.54
#